data_e5a27911ba2609346c33cb28b974df96
#
_entry.id   e5a27911ba2609346c33cb28b974df96
#
_cell.length_a   1.000
_cell.length_b   1.000
_cell.length_c   1.000
_cell.angle_alpha   90.00
_cell.angle_beta   90.00
_cell.angle_gamma   90.00
#
_symmetry.space_group_name_H-M   'P 1'
#
loop_
_entity.id
_entity.type
_entity.pdbx_description
1 polymer ?
#
loop_
_entity_poly.entity_id
_entity_poly.type
_entity_poly.pdbx_seq_one_letter_code
_entity_poly.pdbx_strand_id
1 'polypeptide(L)'
;MICQRIPPVPALRQYIKEYLVLHMKFGKDIPAPIKAYPVNPEEGMTFVIRGTKTAETVETGECKVRPRTSIFGMPATRQNLHLPSEYMMVHVRFLPGAIHKLLRIPMYELLHQYVEAQAILGREIEDVEDQLANATVYDELPHILDRYFTKKVARVKFGFEPMDRIGSLILANPQGFSLAKTANDACLS
;
A
#
# COMPACT_ATOMS: atom_id res chain seq x y z
N MET A 1 -6.02 1.46 20.83
CA MET A 1 -5.50 1.73 19.49
C MET A 1 -4.16 1.03 19.33
N ILE A 2 -3.98 0.24 18.27
CA ILE A 2 -2.71 -0.39 17.89
C ILE A 2 -2.27 0.25 16.57
N CYS A 3 -0.99 0.61 16.50
CA CYS A 3 -0.36 1.13 15.30
C CYS A 3 1.10 0.64 15.29
N GLN A 4 1.38 -0.37 14.48
CA GLN A 4 2.69 -1.02 14.42
C GLN A 4 3.23 -0.96 13.00
N ARG A 5 4.52 -0.62 12.87
CA ARG A 5 5.27 -0.67 11.62
C ARG A 5 6.24 -1.84 11.69
N ILE A 6 6.08 -2.78 10.81
CA ILE A 6 6.81 -4.04 10.82
C ILE A 6 7.59 -4.17 9.51
N PRO A 7 8.92 -4.35 9.56
CA PRO A 7 9.69 -4.58 8.35
C PRO A 7 9.39 -5.95 7.77
N PRO A 8 9.38 -6.10 6.44
CA PRO A 8 9.26 -7.42 5.82
C PRO A 8 10.52 -8.24 6.00
N VAL A 9 10.43 -9.54 5.70
CA VAL A 9 11.59 -10.43 5.64
C VAL A 9 12.66 -9.89 4.68
N PRO A 10 13.94 -10.19 4.89
CA PRO A 10 15.05 -9.60 4.11
C PRO A 10 14.87 -9.68 2.60
N ALA A 11 14.37 -10.80 2.08
CA ALA A 11 14.15 -11.02 0.65
C ALA A 11 13.14 -10.04 0.01
N LEU A 12 12.25 -9.44 0.80
CA LEU A 12 11.22 -8.51 0.34
C LEU A 12 11.61 -7.03 0.48
N ARG A 13 12.68 -6.70 1.21
CA ARG A 13 13.06 -5.31 1.52
C ARG A 13 13.42 -4.46 0.32
N GLN A 14 13.75 -5.07 -0.81
CA GLN A 14 13.96 -4.36 -2.07
C GLN A 14 12.64 -3.97 -2.80
N TYR A 15 11.49 -4.45 -2.31
CA TYR A 15 10.18 -4.17 -2.90
C TYR A 15 9.22 -3.53 -1.89
N ILE A 16 9.28 -3.95 -0.65
CA ILE A 16 8.36 -3.53 0.41
C ILE A 16 9.14 -2.80 1.49
N LYS A 17 8.70 -1.57 1.76
CA LYS A 17 9.27 -0.73 2.79
C LYS A 17 8.89 -1.22 4.19
N GLU A 18 7.61 -1.44 4.40
CA GLU A 18 7.06 -1.86 5.70
C GLU A 18 5.61 -2.33 5.56
N TYR A 19 5.16 -3.07 6.57
CA TYR A 19 3.75 -3.33 6.85
C TYR A 19 3.29 -2.42 7.98
N LEU A 20 2.18 -1.70 7.77
CA LEU A 20 1.55 -0.91 8.82
C LEU A 20 0.29 -1.65 9.29
N VAL A 21 0.33 -2.19 10.49
CA VAL A 21 -0.84 -2.77 11.17
C VAL A 21 -1.53 -1.69 11.97
N LEU A 22 -2.79 -1.44 11.68
CA LEU A 22 -3.61 -0.46 12.37
C LEU A 22 -4.88 -1.13 12.89
N HIS A 23 -5.14 -1.03 14.19
CA HIS A 23 -6.41 -1.44 14.78
C HIS A 23 -6.92 -0.36 15.73
N MET A 24 -8.09 0.17 15.44
CA MET A 24 -8.76 1.22 16.21
C MET A 24 -10.12 0.72 16.65
N LYS A 25 -10.45 0.97 17.92
CA LYS A 25 -11.78 0.77 18.52
C LYS A 25 -12.17 2.05 19.20
N PHE A 26 -13.34 2.56 18.88
CA PHE A 26 -13.94 3.73 19.49
C PHE A 26 -15.10 3.30 20.39
N GLY A 27 -15.23 3.94 21.56
CA GLY A 27 -16.35 3.69 22.45
C GLY A 27 -17.68 4.08 21.78
N LYS A 28 -18.79 3.49 22.26
CA LYS A 28 -20.13 3.74 21.69
C LYS A 28 -20.53 5.22 21.74
N ASP A 29 -20.00 5.96 22.72
CA ASP A 29 -20.33 7.38 22.95
C ASP A 29 -19.34 8.34 22.25
N ILE A 30 -18.35 7.80 21.54
CA ILE A 30 -17.36 8.59 20.82
C ILE A 30 -17.63 8.44 19.32
N PRO A 31 -18.01 9.52 18.63
CA PRO A 31 -18.19 9.44 17.19
C PRO A 31 -16.88 9.01 16.52
N ALA A 32 -16.98 8.09 15.56
CA ALA A 32 -15.82 7.65 14.81
C ALA A 32 -15.17 8.87 14.11
N PRO A 33 -13.85 9.05 14.23
CA PRO A 33 -13.22 10.24 13.70
C PRO A 33 -13.19 10.23 12.18
N ILE A 34 -13.30 11.42 11.62
CA ILE A 34 -12.93 11.68 10.24
C ILE A 34 -11.42 11.91 10.22
N LYS A 35 -10.70 11.04 9.51
CA LYS A 35 -9.25 11.16 9.39
C LYS A 35 -8.88 11.83 8.09
N ALA A 36 -8.31 13.02 8.17
CA ALA A 36 -7.69 13.66 7.01
C ALA A 36 -6.54 12.81 6.46
N TYR A 37 -6.59 12.51 5.17
CA TYR A 37 -5.54 11.79 4.46
C TYR A 37 -4.94 12.71 3.39
N PRO A 38 -3.75 13.26 3.66
CA PRO A 38 -3.09 14.17 2.73
C PRO A 38 -2.62 13.42 1.48
N VAL A 39 -2.35 14.19 0.43
CA VAL A 39 -1.64 13.68 -0.74
C VAL A 39 -0.28 13.15 -0.31
N ASN A 40 0.01 11.90 -0.61
CA ASN A 40 1.26 11.26 -0.28
C ASN A 40 1.77 10.49 -1.52
N PRO A 41 3.02 10.71 -1.98
CA PRO A 41 3.60 9.96 -3.08
C PRO A 41 3.94 8.54 -2.64
N GLU A 42 2.92 7.71 -2.49
CA GLU A 42 3.02 6.37 -1.94
C GLU A 42 2.27 5.37 -2.82
N GLU A 43 2.94 4.28 -3.13
CA GLU A 43 2.35 3.09 -3.72
C GLU A 43 1.97 2.13 -2.59
N GLY A 44 0.73 1.66 -2.61
CA GLY A 44 0.26 0.84 -1.50
C GLY A 44 -0.79 -0.20 -1.86
N MET A 45 -0.90 -1.15 -0.96
CA MET A 45 -1.97 -2.13 -0.95
C MET A 45 -2.54 -2.22 0.47
N THR A 46 -3.83 -2.04 0.61
CA THR A 46 -4.49 -2.07 1.92
C THR A 46 -5.46 -3.24 2.01
N PHE A 47 -5.28 -4.06 3.02
CA PHE A 47 -6.21 -5.12 3.42
C PHE A 47 -7.02 -4.64 4.62
N VAL A 48 -8.33 -4.47 4.45
CA VAL A 48 -9.25 -4.17 5.55
C VAL A 48 -9.73 -5.48 6.15
N ILE A 49 -9.34 -5.73 7.40
CA ILE A 49 -9.65 -6.97 8.11
C ILE A 49 -10.99 -6.84 8.84
N ARG A 50 -11.23 -5.66 9.46
CA ARG A 50 -12.47 -5.36 10.18
C ARG A 50 -12.98 -3.97 9.84
N GLY A 51 -14.28 -3.87 9.70
CA GLY A 51 -14.98 -2.63 9.35
C GLY A 51 -14.86 -2.27 7.88
N THR A 52 -15.47 -1.16 7.50
CA THR A 52 -15.47 -0.62 6.15
C THR A 52 -15.20 0.86 6.23
N LYS A 53 -14.35 1.40 5.39
CA LYS A 53 -14.08 2.84 5.33
C LYS A 53 -14.71 3.48 4.11
N THR A 54 -15.23 4.69 4.28
CA THR A 54 -15.64 5.56 3.19
C THR A 54 -14.61 6.67 3.03
N ALA A 55 -14.24 6.97 1.81
CA ALA A 55 -13.37 8.08 1.49
C ALA A 55 -14.17 9.17 0.79
N GLU A 56 -14.10 10.37 1.33
CA GLU A 56 -14.65 11.60 0.77
C GLU A 56 -13.53 12.40 0.11
N THR A 57 -13.69 12.75 -1.16
CA THR A 57 -12.76 13.64 -1.85
C THR A 57 -13.04 15.08 -1.40
N VAL A 58 -12.06 15.72 -0.78
CA VAL A 58 -12.25 17.06 -0.16
C VAL A 58 -12.67 18.10 -1.17
N GLU A 59 -12.13 18.04 -2.39
CA GLU A 59 -12.38 19.03 -3.45
C GLU A 59 -13.78 18.93 -4.05
N THR A 60 -14.38 17.74 -4.06
CA THR A 60 -15.68 17.49 -4.73
C THR A 60 -16.80 17.11 -3.77
N GLY A 61 -16.48 16.68 -2.54
CA GLY A 61 -17.43 16.10 -1.60
C GLY A 61 -17.90 14.67 -2.00
N GLU A 62 -17.33 14.09 -3.06
CA GLU A 62 -17.71 12.75 -3.49
C GLU A 62 -17.28 11.69 -2.48
N CYS A 63 -18.24 10.88 -2.04
CA CYS A 63 -18.01 9.80 -1.08
C CYS A 63 -18.00 8.43 -1.79
N LYS A 64 -16.94 7.66 -1.58
CA LYS A 64 -16.81 6.29 -2.12
C LYS A 64 -16.46 5.30 -1.02
N VAL A 65 -17.21 4.22 -0.95
CA VAL A 65 -16.85 3.07 -0.11
C VAL A 65 -15.61 2.41 -0.71
N ARG A 66 -14.60 2.17 0.12
CA ARG A 66 -13.37 1.51 -0.34
C ARG A 66 -13.52 0.01 -0.34
N PRO A 67 -12.97 -0.70 -1.35
CA PRO A 67 -12.91 -2.15 -1.37
C PRO A 67 -12.21 -2.72 -0.13
N ARG A 68 -12.51 -3.98 0.19
CA ARG A 68 -11.87 -4.72 1.28
C ARG A 68 -10.35 -4.77 1.09
N THR A 69 -9.91 -5.09 -0.12
CA THR A 69 -8.51 -4.97 -0.50
C THR A 69 -8.38 -4.03 -1.68
N SER A 70 -7.62 -2.97 -1.51
CA SER A 70 -7.39 -1.97 -2.54
C SER A 70 -5.91 -1.81 -2.84
N ILE A 71 -5.59 -1.69 -4.14
CA ILE A 71 -4.28 -1.30 -4.64
C ILE A 71 -4.39 0.14 -5.12
N PHE A 72 -3.40 0.95 -4.84
CA PHE A 72 -3.37 2.33 -5.27
C PHE A 72 -1.95 2.81 -5.56
N GLY A 73 -1.85 3.70 -6.52
CA GLY A 73 -0.66 4.48 -6.77
C GLY A 73 -0.69 5.81 -6.01
N MET A 74 0.02 6.79 -6.51
CA MET A 74 0.08 8.12 -5.88
C MET A 74 -1.28 8.84 -5.97
N PRO A 75 -2.02 9.02 -4.87
CA PRO A 75 -3.24 9.82 -4.88
C PRO A 75 -2.89 11.30 -5.09
N ALA A 76 -3.63 12.00 -5.97
CA ALA A 76 -3.42 13.42 -6.22
C ALA A 76 -4.40 14.32 -5.47
N THR A 77 -5.45 13.75 -4.88
CA THR A 77 -6.49 14.50 -4.17
C THR A 77 -6.46 14.23 -2.69
N ARG A 78 -6.77 15.25 -1.90
CA ARG A 78 -6.94 15.10 -0.45
C ARG A 78 -8.23 14.35 -0.16
N GLN A 79 -8.20 13.48 0.84
CA GLN A 79 -9.35 12.69 1.23
C GLN A 79 -9.60 12.79 2.73
N ASN A 80 -10.88 12.75 3.08
CA ASN A 80 -11.34 12.51 4.44
C ASN A 80 -11.80 11.06 4.54
N LEU A 81 -11.20 10.31 5.45
CA LEU A 81 -11.57 8.90 5.69
C LEU A 81 -12.56 8.83 6.85
N HIS A 82 -13.77 8.39 6.55
CA HIS A 82 -14.80 8.10 7.53
C HIS A 82 -14.63 6.65 7.98
N LEU A 83 -14.29 6.46 9.24
CA LEU A 83 -13.98 5.16 9.82
C LEU A 83 -15.17 4.64 10.65
N PRO A 84 -15.39 3.32 10.72
CA PRO A 84 -16.39 2.72 11.59
C PRO A 84 -15.91 2.71 13.06
N SER A 85 -16.78 2.31 13.98
CA SER A 85 -16.44 2.19 15.41
C SER A 85 -15.33 1.18 15.71
N GLU A 86 -15.17 0.17 14.88
CA GLU A 86 -14.01 -0.72 14.87
C GLU A 86 -13.44 -0.79 13.46
N TYR A 87 -12.15 -0.48 13.33
CA TYR A 87 -11.45 -0.51 12.06
C TYR A 87 -10.09 -1.18 12.24
N MET A 88 -9.85 -2.25 11.48
CA MET A 88 -8.57 -2.96 11.47
C MET A 88 -8.09 -3.16 10.04
N MET A 89 -6.85 -2.80 9.78
CA MET A 89 -6.22 -2.98 8.47
C MET A 89 -4.75 -3.36 8.58
N VAL A 90 -4.24 -3.97 7.52
CA VAL A 90 -2.81 -4.00 7.22
C VAL A 90 -2.59 -3.26 5.91
N HIS A 91 -1.65 -2.32 5.95
CA HIS A 91 -1.24 -1.56 4.79
C HIS A 91 0.18 -1.95 4.40
N VAL A 92 0.36 -2.40 3.17
CA VAL A 92 1.66 -2.71 2.57
C VAL A 92 2.15 -1.47 1.85
N ARG A 93 3.28 -0.93 2.29
CA ARG A 93 3.95 0.19 1.65
C ARG A 93 5.03 -0.33 0.73
N PHE A 94 4.86 -0.09 -0.54
CA PHE A 94 5.84 -0.50 -1.53
C PHE A 94 6.94 0.55 -1.73
N LEU A 95 8.09 0.10 -2.20
CA LEU A 95 9.08 0.97 -2.79
C LEU A 95 8.65 1.33 -4.22
N PRO A 96 9.10 2.46 -4.77
CA PRO A 96 8.70 2.90 -6.10
C PRO A 96 8.91 1.83 -7.17
N GLY A 97 7.88 1.61 -8.00
CA GLY A 97 7.88 0.62 -9.07
C GLY A 97 7.70 -0.84 -8.64
N ALA A 98 7.66 -1.12 -7.33
CA ALA A 98 7.54 -2.48 -6.83
C ALA A 98 6.19 -3.12 -7.12
N ILE A 99 5.10 -2.35 -7.13
CA ILE A 99 3.77 -2.86 -7.53
C ILE A 99 3.83 -3.41 -8.97
N HIS A 100 4.41 -2.64 -9.89
CA HIS A 100 4.55 -3.10 -11.26
C HIS A 100 5.34 -4.41 -11.35
N LYS A 101 6.45 -4.51 -10.64
CA LYS A 101 7.32 -5.72 -10.66
C LYS A 101 6.65 -6.95 -10.06
N LEU A 102 6.01 -6.79 -8.90
CA LEU A 102 5.44 -7.90 -8.17
C LEU A 102 4.07 -8.33 -8.68
N LEU A 103 3.25 -7.36 -9.08
CA LEU A 103 1.84 -7.59 -9.43
C LEU A 103 1.59 -7.43 -10.94
N ARG A 104 2.56 -6.94 -11.70
CA ARG A 104 2.49 -6.69 -13.15
C ARG A 104 1.39 -5.71 -13.55
N ILE A 105 1.07 -4.78 -12.67
CA ILE A 105 0.09 -3.73 -12.92
C ILE A 105 0.85 -2.53 -13.49
N PRO A 106 0.49 -2.02 -14.67
CA PRO A 106 1.05 -0.79 -15.20
C PRO A 106 0.74 0.38 -14.26
N MET A 107 1.75 1.16 -13.88
CA MET A 107 1.58 2.22 -12.87
C MET A 107 0.61 3.33 -13.31
N TYR A 108 0.45 3.57 -14.61
CA TYR A 108 -0.51 4.54 -15.12
C TYR A 108 -1.97 4.14 -14.84
N GLU A 109 -2.27 2.84 -14.68
CA GLU A 109 -3.61 2.35 -14.34
C GLU A 109 -3.96 2.62 -12.87
N LEU A 110 -2.96 2.85 -12.04
CA LEU A 110 -3.13 3.15 -10.61
C LEU A 110 -3.09 4.66 -10.33
N LEU A 111 -2.81 5.48 -11.35
CA LEU A 111 -2.70 6.92 -11.16
C LEU A 111 -4.04 7.51 -10.73
N HIS A 112 -4.06 8.16 -9.55
CA HIS A 112 -5.25 8.76 -8.94
C HIS A 112 -6.40 7.79 -8.64
N GLN A 113 -6.14 6.47 -8.66
CA GLN A 113 -7.17 5.47 -8.46
C GLN A 113 -6.89 4.55 -7.27
N TYR A 114 -7.97 4.03 -6.72
CA TYR A 114 -7.98 2.92 -5.78
C TYR A 114 -8.70 1.77 -6.46
N VAL A 115 -7.95 0.77 -6.87
CA VAL A 115 -8.46 -0.36 -7.63
C VAL A 115 -8.72 -1.53 -6.68
N GLU A 116 -9.83 -2.22 -6.86
CA GLU A 116 -10.13 -3.44 -6.11
C GLU A 116 -9.13 -4.53 -6.49
N ALA A 117 -8.41 -5.07 -5.49
CA ALA A 117 -7.36 -6.05 -5.74
C ALA A 117 -7.91 -7.36 -6.33
N GLN A 118 -9.12 -7.77 -5.94
CA GLN A 118 -9.76 -8.98 -6.43
C GLN A 118 -10.04 -8.92 -7.95
N ALA A 119 -10.39 -7.75 -8.47
CA ALA A 119 -10.61 -7.56 -9.91
C ALA A 119 -9.35 -7.82 -10.76
N ILE A 120 -8.16 -7.60 -10.18
CA ILE A 120 -6.87 -7.75 -10.88
C ILE A 120 -6.22 -9.10 -10.56
N LEU A 121 -6.21 -9.49 -9.28
CA LEU A 121 -5.44 -10.63 -8.77
C LEU A 121 -6.29 -11.89 -8.62
N GLY A 122 -7.62 -11.77 -8.74
CA GLY A 122 -8.54 -12.90 -8.66
C GLY A 122 -8.50 -13.62 -7.31
N ARG A 123 -8.71 -14.94 -7.37
CA ARG A 123 -8.83 -15.79 -6.16
C ARG A 123 -7.59 -15.81 -5.27
N GLU A 124 -6.43 -15.56 -5.80
CA GLU A 124 -5.22 -15.59 -4.96
C GLU A 124 -5.25 -14.53 -3.85
N ILE A 125 -5.97 -13.42 -4.06
CA ILE A 125 -6.10 -12.39 -3.05
C ILE A 125 -7.18 -12.71 -2.02
N GLU A 126 -8.23 -13.43 -2.42
CA GLU A 126 -9.26 -13.94 -1.52
C GLU A 126 -8.65 -14.85 -0.46
N ASP A 127 -7.77 -15.77 -0.88
CA ASP A 127 -7.05 -16.67 0.04
C ASP A 127 -6.22 -15.89 1.08
N VAL A 128 -5.62 -14.77 0.68
CA VAL A 128 -4.86 -13.90 1.61
C VAL A 128 -5.80 -13.16 2.54
N GLU A 129 -6.90 -12.61 2.03
CA GLU A 129 -7.94 -11.95 2.82
C GLU A 129 -8.51 -12.86 3.90
N ASP A 130 -8.79 -14.11 3.56
CA ASP A 130 -9.31 -15.11 4.49
C ASP A 130 -8.28 -15.47 5.56
N GLN A 131 -7.01 -15.66 5.20
CA GLN A 131 -5.94 -15.89 6.16
C GLN A 131 -5.80 -14.70 7.13
N LEU A 132 -5.81 -13.46 6.62
CA LEU A 132 -5.72 -12.26 7.44
C LEU A 132 -6.94 -12.10 8.36
N ALA A 133 -8.14 -12.44 7.88
CA ALA A 133 -9.39 -12.36 8.68
C ALA A 133 -9.42 -13.39 9.80
N ASN A 134 -8.81 -14.56 9.61
CA ASN A 134 -8.75 -15.66 10.57
C ASN A 134 -7.52 -15.58 11.50
N ALA A 135 -6.61 -14.63 11.29
CA ALA A 135 -5.46 -14.44 12.17
C ALA A 135 -5.93 -14.09 13.59
N THR A 136 -5.37 -14.79 14.58
CA THR A 136 -5.75 -14.64 16.00
C THR A 136 -4.87 -13.65 16.74
N VAL A 137 -3.63 -13.46 16.27
CA VAL A 137 -2.65 -12.53 16.83
C VAL A 137 -2.08 -11.61 15.75
N TYR A 138 -1.71 -10.39 16.14
CA TYR A 138 -1.22 -9.39 15.17
C TYR A 138 0.08 -9.81 14.49
N ASP A 139 0.92 -10.59 15.17
CA ASP A 139 2.20 -11.05 14.63
C ASP A 139 2.06 -12.04 13.46
N GLU A 140 0.89 -12.68 13.30
CA GLU A 140 0.61 -13.53 12.14
C GLU A 140 0.44 -12.73 10.85
N LEU A 141 -0.06 -11.50 10.94
CA LEU A 141 -0.42 -10.68 9.77
C LEU A 141 0.77 -10.42 8.83
N PRO A 142 1.94 -9.94 9.31
CA PRO A 142 3.10 -9.78 8.44
C PRO A 142 3.60 -11.11 7.87
N HIS A 143 3.52 -12.21 8.61
CA HIS A 143 3.96 -13.52 8.13
C HIS A 143 3.08 -14.06 6.99
N ILE A 144 1.78 -13.80 7.02
CA ILE A 144 0.86 -14.13 5.91
C ILE A 144 1.28 -13.36 4.66
N LEU A 145 1.53 -12.06 4.79
CA LEU A 145 1.94 -11.21 3.68
C LEU A 145 3.34 -11.56 3.16
N ASP A 146 4.28 -11.86 4.05
CA ASP A 146 5.62 -12.30 3.66
C ASP A 146 5.55 -13.57 2.79
N ARG A 147 4.74 -14.57 3.17
CA ARG A 147 4.54 -15.78 2.35
C ARG A 147 3.94 -15.45 0.98
N TYR A 148 2.95 -14.57 0.94
CA TYR A 148 2.31 -14.17 -0.31
C TYR A 148 3.29 -13.46 -1.24
N PHE A 149 3.96 -12.42 -0.75
CA PHE A 149 4.87 -11.63 -1.58
C PHE A 149 6.15 -12.38 -1.94
N THR A 150 6.64 -13.28 -1.10
CA THR A 150 7.78 -14.17 -1.45
C THR A 150 7.45 -15.02 -2.67
N LYS A 151 6.23 -15.55 -2.78
CA LYS A 151 5.79 -16.27 -3.98
C LYS A 151 5.74 -15.36 -5.21
N LYS A 152 5.38 -14.07 -5.04
CA LYS A 152 5.40 -13.09 -6.14
C LYS A 152 6.83 -12.78 -6.58
N VAL A 153 7.75 -12.57 -5.64
CA VAL A 153 9.17 -12.32 -5.94
C VAL A 153 9.78 -13.48 -6.71
N ALA A 154 9.47 -14.72 -6.35
CA ALA A 154 9.96 -15.90 -7.07
C ALA A 154 9.54 -15.94 -8.56
N ARG A 155 8.52 -15.19 -8.95
CA ARG A 155 8.03 -15.08 -10.33
C ARG A 155 8.57 -13.84 -11.07
N VAL A 156 9.33 -12.98 -10.40
CA VAL A 156 9.95 -11.81 -11.03
C VAL A 156 11.07 -12.26 -11.95
N LYS A 157 10.89 -12.05 -13.25
CA LYS A 157 11.87 -12.48 -14.29
C LYS A 157 12.98 -11.46 -14.53
N PHE A 158 12.80 -10.23 -14.08
CA PHE A 158 13.73 -9.13 -14.36
C PHE A 158 14.46 -8.73 -13.09
N GLY A 159 15.75 -8.52 -13.22
CA GLY A 159 16.59 -7.99 -12.15
C GLY A 159 16.25 -6.53 -11.80
N PHE A 160 17.09 -5.93 -11.00
CA PHE A 160 16.99 -4.53 -10.63
C PHE A 160 17.30 -3.65 -11.86
N GLU A 161 16.30 -2.90 -12.33
CA GLU A 161 16.45 -2.01 -13.48
C GLU A 161 16.99 -0.64 -13.06
N PRO A 162 17.65 0.12 -13.97
CA PRO A 162 18.14 1.47 -13.67
C PRO A 162 17.07 2.40 -13.08
N MET A 163 15.81 2.30 -13.54
CA MET A 163 14.69 3.10 -13.03
C MET A 163 14.36 2.85 -11.55
N ASP A 164 14.59 1.65 -11.03
CA ASP A 164 14.38 1.35 -9.60
C ASP A 164 15.37 2.07 -8.71
N ARG A 165 16.61 2.21 -9.22
CA ARG A 165 17.65 2.95 -8.55
C ARG A 165 17.30 4.43 -8.46
N ILE A 166 16.72 4.99 -9.52
CA ILE A 166 16.30 6.40 -9.56
C ILE A 166 15.28 6.70 -8.46
N GLY A 167 14.22 5.89 -8.36
CA GLY A 167 13.20 6.07 -7.32
C GLY A 167 13.80 6.04 -5.91
N SER A 168 14.73 5.13 -5.65
CA SER A 168 15.42 5.03 -4.37
C SER A 168 16.32 6.23 -4.08
N LEU A 169 17.03 6.75 -5.10
CA LEU A 169 17.89 7.95 -4.97
C LEU A 169 17.07 9.21 -4.68
N ILE A 170 15.92 9.37 -5.35
CA ILE A 170 15.00 10.51 -5.10
C ILE A 170 14.50 10.47 -3.66
N LEU A 171 14.06 9.30 -3.18
CA LEU A 171 13.59 9.14 -1.81
C LEU A 171 14.66 9.36 -0.75
N ALA A 172 15.91 8.98 -1.05
CA ALA A 172 17.04 9.17 -0.12
C ALA A 172 17.45 10.64 0.02
N ASN A 173 17.32 11.44 -1.04
CA ASN A 173 17.67 12.87 -1.01
C ASN A 173 16.77 13.71 -1.93
N PRO A 174 15.51 13.96 -1.52
CA PRO A 174 14.55 14.68 -2.34
C PRO A 174 14.90 16.14 -2.60
N GLN A 175 15.71 16.77 -1.73
CA GLN A 175 16.11 18.17 -1.87
C GLN A 175 17.37 18.35 -2.72
N GLY A 176 18.26 17.34 -2.75
CA GLY A 176 19.51 17.36 -3.52
C GLY A 176 19.41 16.63 -4.87
N PHE A 177 18.19 16.30 -5.31
CA PHE A 177 17.96 15.58 -6.55
C PHE A 177 18.21 16.47 -7.78
N SER A 178 19.03 15.98 -8.68
CA SER A 178 19.26 16.55 -10.02
C SER A 178 18.88 15.54 -11.07
N LEU A 179 17.86 15.87 -11.90
CA LEU A 179 17.40 14.98 -12.96
C LEU A 179 18.53 14.54 -13.89
N ALA A 180 19.33 15.51 -14.35
CA ALA A 180 20.45 15.25 -15.27
C ALA A 180 21.53 14.34 -14.63
N LYS A 181 21.90 14.60 -13.36
CA LYS A 181 22.86 13.75 -12.65
C LYS A 181 22.32 12.34 -12.46
N THR A 182 21.07 12.22 -12.06
CA THR A 182 20.44 10.91 -11.79
C THR A 182 20.22 10.10 -13.07
N ALA A 183 19.85 10.74 -14.18
CA ALA A 183 19.78 10.08 -15.48
C ALA A 183 21.15 9.53 -15.91
N ASN A 184 22.22 10.32 -15.73
CA ASN A 184 23.58 9.90 -16.03
C ASN A 184 24.04 8.75 -15.12
N ASP A 185 23.76 8.82 -13.81
CA ASP A 185 24.08 7.77 -12.84
C ASP A 185 23.31 6.46 -13.08
N ALA A 186 22.15 6.55 -13.75
CA ALA A 186 21.32 5.42 -14.16
C ALA A 186 21.60 4.94 -15.59
N CYS A 187 22.59 5.52 -16.28
CA CYS A 187 22.90 5.23 -17.69
C CYS A 187 21.68 5.40 -18.62
N LEU A 188 20.83 6.36 -18.32
CA LEU A 188 19.71 6.77 -19.14
C LEU A 188 20.10 8.05 -19.87
N SER A 189 20.39 7.92 -21.16
CA SER A 189 20.68 9.07 -22.04
C SER A 189 19.40 9.67 -22.62
#